data_ee58489bb556d0baae573190d1576d50
#
_entry.id   ee58489bb556d0baae573190d1576d50
#
_cell.length_a   1.000
_cell.length_b   1.000
_cell.length_c   1.000
_cell.angle_alpha   90.00
_cell.angle_beta   90.00
_cell.angle_gamma   90.00
#
_symmetry.space_group_name_H-M   'P 1'
#
loop_
_entity.id
_entity.type
_entity.pdbx_description
1 polymer ?
#
loop_
_entity_poly.entity_id
_entity_poly.type
_entity_poly.pdbx_seq_one_letter_code
_entity_poly.pdbx_strand_id
1 'polypeptide(L)'
;SDAYEEMVDDPTNPEVQAAYRDLVEQTRSQYDQLTESGYSFTFFDEKTDPYNGNPYDAIRDLRNNKRMAVYGTYDGFGSMEEFKTKLADNNRIMLEDTGLRWKDQNGQEQIVTNNDLFRAVHDAFGHSIEGAGFRARGEENAFQAHMQLFTGPARRAMTTETRGQNSWLNYGPFGERNQTASVGDTVFADQKMGLLPEWVTEEGVIAEVPVRGVGLQELSETQIELRKYAAEQMLPIDREIRNVEEILRCALG
;
A
#
# COMPACT_ATOMS: atom_id res chain seq x y z
N SER A 1 -12.92 7.27 8.48
CA SER A 1 -13.22 8.22 7.40
C SER A 1 -13.15 9.65 7.91
N ASP A 2 -13.89 9.99 8.96
CA ASP A 2 -14.02 11.38 9.47
C ASP A 2 -12.67 12.00 9.81
N ALA A 3 -11.81 11.26 10.50
CA ALA A 3 -10.46 11.73 10.81
C ALA A 3 -9.63 12.05 9.54
N TYR A 4 -9.84 11.33 8.45
CA TYR A 4 -9.18 11.63 7.17
C TYR A 4 -9.80 12.87 6.49
N GLU A 5 -11.13 12.99 6.54
CA GLU A 5 -11.84 14.15 5.99
C GLU A 5 -11.39 15.45 6.68
N GLU A 6 -11.29 15.43 8.01
CA GLU A 6 -10.88 16.57 8.84
C GLU A 6 -9.37 16.83 8.82
N MET A 7 -8.55 15.87 8.40
CA MET A 7 -7.10 16.00 8.36
C MET A 7 -6.68 17.13 7.41
N VAL A 8 -5.82 18.00 7.88
CA VAL A 8 -5.24 19.08 7.08
C VAL A 8 -4.16 18.50 6.15
N ASP A 9 -4.15 18.89 4.88
CA ASP A 9 -3.04 18.70 3.97
C ASP A 9 -1.92 19.71 4.32
N ASP A 10 -0.90 19.24 5.02
CA ASP A 10 0.20 20.08 5.53
C ASP A 10 1.58 19.52 5.19
N PRO A 11 1.94 19.51 3.89
CA PRO A 11 3.20 18.95 3.43
C PRO A 11 4.44 19.73 3.90
N THR A 12 4.26 20.92 4.48
CA THR A 12 5.39 21.72 5.00
C THR A 12 5.66 21.50 6.49
N ASN A 13 4.80 20.81 7.19
CA ASN A 13 4.93 20.52 8.61
C ASN A 13 6.16 19.63 8.88
N PRO A 14 7.09 20.02 9.77
CA PRO A 14 8.29 19.23 10.03
C PRO A 14 8.03 17.83 10.56
N GLU A 15 6.98 17.61 11.36
CA GLU A 15 6.61 16.29 11.87
C GLU A 15 6.08 15.40 10.73
N VAL A 16 5.23 15.96 9.86
CA VAL A 16 4.74 15.29 8.67
C VAL A 16 5.92 14.91 7.75
N GLN A 17 6.80 15.89 7.47
CA GLN A 17 7.99 15.66 6.65
C GLN A 17 8.86 14.52 7.20
N ALA A 18 9.14 14.53 8.51
CA ALA A 18 9.95 13.49 9.14
C ALA A 18 9.30 12.10 9.00
N ALA A 19 7.99 11.99 9.26
CA ALA A 19 7.26 10.72 9.16
C ALA A 19 7.23 10.17 7.73
N TYR A 20 7.05 11.03 6.74
CA TYR A 20 7.04 10.61 5.33
C TYR A 20 8.44 10.29 4.80
N ARG A 21 9.50 10.97 5.26
CA ARG A 21 10.88 10.57 4.95
C ARG A 21 11.19 9.18 5.49
N ASP A 22 10.80 8.91 6.73
CA ASP A 22 10.97 7.60 7.36
C ASP A 22 10.15 6.52 6.62
N LEU A 23 8.92 6.82 6.21
CA LEU A 23 8.09 5.93 5.39
C LEU A 23 8.79 5.56 4.08
N VAL A 24 9.30 6.55 3.35
CA VAL A 24 9.95 6.36 2.05
C VAL A 24 11.25 5.56 2.18
N GLU A 25 12.06 5.83 3.20
CA GLU A 25 13.30 5.10 3.46
C GLU A 25 13.02 3.62 3.74
N GLN A 26 12.05 3.32 4.62
CA GLN A 26 11.67 1.96 4.93
C GLN A 26 11.02 1.25 3.72
N THR A 27 10.18 1.94 2.96
CA THR A 27 9.60 1.43 1.70
C THR A 27 10.70 1.07 0.71
N ARG A 28 11.69 1.93 0.53
CA ARG A 28 12.81 1.68 -0.38
C ARG A 28 13.60 0.44 0.03
N SER A 29 13.88 0.30 1.32
CA SER A 29 14.55 -0.89 1.86
C SER A 29 13.76 -2.16 1.56
N GLN A 30 12.45 -2.15 1.78
CA GLN A 30 11.57 -3.28 1.49
C GLN A 30 11.52 -3.61 -0.02
N TYR A 31 11.47 -2.59 -0.88
CA TYR A 31 11.50 -2.76 -2.34
C TYR A 31 12.81 -3.39 -2.82
N ASP A 32 13.95 -2.87 -2.34
CA ASP A 32 15.28 -3.36 -2.71
C ASP A 32 15.44 -4.83 -2.29
N GLN A 33 14.98 -5.22 -1.12
CA GLN A 33 15.03 -6.60 -0.64
C GLN A 33 14.13 -7.53 -1.45
N LEU A 34 12.91 -7.09 -1.85
CA LEU A 34 12.07 -7.86 -2.75
C LEU A 34 12.77 -8.09 -4.09
N THR A 35 13.37 -7.07 -4.67
CA THR A 35 14.06 -7.18 -5.96
C THR A 35 15.31 -8.05 -5.88
N GLU A 36 16.09 -7.95 -4.82
CA GLU A 36 17.21 -8.84 -4.52
C GLU A 36 16.79 -10.30 -4.35
N SER A 37 15.57 -10.53 -3.85
CA SER A 37 14.95 -11.86 -3.74
C SER A 37 14.35 -12.38 -5.05
N GLY A 38 14.56 -11.65 -6.15
CA GLY A 38 14.14 -12.04 -7.49
C GLY A 38 12.73 -11.62 -7.86
N TYR A 39 12.08 -10.77 -7.06
CA TYR A 39 10.82 -10.15 -7.46
C TYR A 39 11.06 -8.99 -8.41
N SER A 40 10.15 -8.78 -9.34
CA SER A 40 10.23 -7.68 -10.30
C SER A 40 8.92 -6.93 -10.40
N PHE A 41 9.04 -5.61 -10.50
CA PHE A 41 7.89 -4.71 -10.60
C PHE A 41 8.01 -3.89 -11.87
N THR A 42 6.88 -3.76 -12.58
CA THR A 42 6.72 -2.86 -13.72
C THR A 42 5.56 -1.93 -13.45
N PHE A 43 5.46 -0.84 -14.20
CA PHE A 43 4.39 0.12 -14.00
C PHE A 43 3.58 0.26 -15.29
N PHE A 44 2.30 0.55 -15.15
CA PHE A 44 1.39 0.67 -16.29
C PHE A 44 0.39 1.83 -16.09
N ASP A 45 -0.22 2.25 -17.18
CA ASP A 45 -1.34 3.18 -17.23
C ASP A 45 -2.65 2.46 -17.60
N GLU A 46 -3.77 3.16 -17.56
CA GLU A 46 -5.10 2.59 -17.85
C GLU A 46 -5.16 1.80 -19.17
N LYS A 47 -4.39 2.21 -20.19
CA LYS A 47 -4.42 1.59 -21.52
C LYS A 47 -3.44 0.43 -21.69
N THR A 48 -2.46 0.34 -20.81
CA THR A 48 -1.42 -0.70 -20.85
C THR A 48 -1.58 -1.74 -19.74
N ASP A 49 -2.73 -1.74 -19.05
CA ASP A 49 -3.03 -2.67 -17.96
C ASP A 49 -2.94 -4.14 -18.43
N PRO A 50 -1.95 -4.91 -17.96
CA PRO A 50 -1.78 -6.30 -18.35
C PRO A 50 -2.81 -7.24 -17.70
N TYR A 51 -3.56 -6.75 -16.73
CA TYR A 51 -4.52 -7.52 -15.94
C TYR A 51 -5.98 -7.23 -16.33
N ASN A 52 -6.21 -6.34 -17.30
CA ASN A 52 -7.56 -5.98 -17.77
C ASN A 52 -8.53 -5.60 -16.65
N GLY A 53 -8.07 -4.81 -15.70
CA GLY A 53 -8.86 -4.36 -14.55
C GLY A 53 -9.10 -5.42 -13.48
N ASN A 54 -8.43 -6.57 -13.55
CA ASN A 54 -8.56 -7.62 -12.54
C ASN A 54 -7.36 -7.64 -11.57
N PRO A 55 -7.46 -7.03 -10.41
CA PRO A 55 -6.34 -6.94 -9.48
C PRO A 55 -5.91 -8.29 -8.89
N TYR A 56 -6.79 -9.30 -8.91
CA TYR A 56 -6.41 -10.65 -8.48
C TYR A 56 -5.41 -11.32 -9.43
N ASP A 57 -5.34 -10.89 -10.70
CA ASP A 57 -4.33 -11.37 -11.63
C ASP A 57 -2.95 -10.82 -11.29
N ALA A 58 -2.85 -9.59 -10.78
CA ALA A 58 -1.61 -9.03 -10.24
C ALA A 58 -1.07 -9.86 -9.06
N ILE A 59 -1.94 -10.21 -8.11
CA ILE A 59 -1.58 -11.06 -6.97
C ILE A 59 -1.13 -12.45 -7.44
N ARG A 60 -1.84 -13.04 -8.42
CA ARG A 60 -1.44 -14.34 -8.99
C ARG A 60 -0.10 -14.29 -9.71
N ASP A 61 0.17 -13.22 -10.45
CA ASP A 61 1.44 -13.04 -11.15
C ASP A 61 2.60 -12.90 -10.16
N LEU A 62 2.40 -12.13 -9.09
CA LEU A 62 3.39 -12.00 -8.02
C LEU A 62 3.70 -13.37 -7.36
N ARG A 63 2.65 -14.15 -7.04
CA ARG A 63 2.79 -15.44 -6.36
C ARG A 63 3.44 -16.51 -7.24
N ASN A 64 3.05 -16.57 -8.50
CA ASN A 64 3.46 -17.65 -9.39
C ASN A 64 4.75 -17.35 -10.15
N ASN A 65 4.99 -16.07 -10.45
CA ASN A 65 6.05 -15.63 -11.35
C ASN A 65 7.02 -14.64 -10.71
N LYS A 66 6.84 -14.28 -9.45
CA LYS A 66 7.63 -13.27 -8.73
C LYS A 66 7.67 -11.92 -9.49
N ARG A 67 6.59 -11.57 -10.17
CA ARG A 67 6.49 -10.30 -10.89
C ARG A 67 5.10 -9.69 -10.73
N MET A 68 5.04 -8.37 -10.76
CA MET A 68 3.77 -7.64 -10.71
C MET A 68 3.87 -6.36 -11.52
N ALA A 69 2.81 -6.03 -12.24
CA ALA A 69 2.61 -4.69 -12.77
C ALA A 69 1.76 -3.88 -11.79
N VAL A 70 2.18 -2.66 -11.53
CA VAL A 70 1.57 -1.72 -10.58
C VAL A 70 1.04 -0.53 -11.36
N TYR A 71 -0.16 -0.08 -11.02
CA TYR A 71 -0.75 1.09 -11.65
C TYR A 71 0.02 2.35 -11.26
N GLY A 72 0.55 3.06 -12.25
CA GLY A 72 1.43 4.20 -12.03
C GLY A 72 0.70 5.41 -11.43
N THR A 73 1.33 6.07 -10.48
CA THR A 73 0.82 7.30 -9.86
C THR A 73 0.53 8.39 -10.88
N TYR A 74 1.33 8.45 -11.93
CA TYR A 74 1.17 9.36 -13.06
C TYR A 74 -0.27 9.43 -13.62
N ASP A 75 -0.97 8.31 -13.73
CA ASP A 75 -2.31 8.19 -14.30
C ASP A 75 -3.41 8.22 -13.22
N GLY A 76 -3.05 8.00 -11.96
CA GLY A 76 -3.96 7.93 -10.82
C GLY A 76 -4.33 9.27 -10.18
N PHE A 77 -3.85 10.41 -10.71
CA PHE A 77 -4.09 11.75 -10.15
C PHE A 77 -5.24 12.53 -10.84
N GLY A 78 -6.13 11.85 -11.53
CA GLY A 78 -7.27 12.46 -12.21
C GLY A 78 -6.89 13.19 -13.50
N SER A 79 -6.05 14.23 -13.46
CA SER A 79 -5.54 14.90 -14.66
C SER A 79 -4.02 15.03 -14.62
N MET A 80 -3.42 15.00 -15.81
CA MET A 80 -1.99 15.23 -15.99
C MET A 80 -1.54 16.61 -15.48
N GLU A 81 -2.40 17.62 -15.59
CA GLU A 81 -2.10 18.97 -15.13
C GLU A 81 -2.05 19.02 -13.59
N GLU A 82 -3.00 18.36 -12.95
CA GLU A 82 -3.01 18.23 -11.48
C GLU A 82 -1.80 17.46 -10.96
N PHE A 83 -1.47 16.34 -11.59
CA PHE A 83 -0.26 15.58 -11.26
C PHE A 83 1.00 16.44 -11.38
N LYS A 84 1.18 17.16 -12.48
CA LYS A 84 2.34 18.04 -12.68
C LYS A 84 2.38 19.18 -11.68
N THR A 85 1.23 19.72 -11.30
CA THR A 85 1.14 20.78 -10.30
C THR A 85 1.59 20.29 -8.94
N LYS A 86 1.11 19.11 -8.52
CA LYS A 86 1.52 18.49 -7.26
C LYS A 86 2.97 17.99 -7.29
N LEU A 87 3.42 17.46 -8.42
CA LEU A 87 4.82 17.05 -8.64
C LEU A 87 5.81 18.21 -8.51
N ALA A 88 5.39 19.41 -8.89
CA ALA A 88 6.22 20.62 -8.78
C ALA A 88 6.36 21.12 -7.33
N ASP A 89 5.56 20.62 -6.40
CA ASP A 89 5.69 20.90 -4.97
C ASP A 89 6.75 19.98 -4.34
N ASN A 90 7.93 20.52 -4.13
CA ASN A 90 9.06 19.79 -3.54
C ASN A 90 8.82 19.30 -2.09
N ASN A 91 7.70 19.68 -1.46
CA ASN A 91 7.34 19.19 -0.15
C ASN A 91 6.56 17.87 -0.19
N ARG A 92 6.14 17.42 -1.37
CA ARG A 92 5.37 16.18 -1.54
C ARG A 92 6.27 14.98 -1.72
N ILE A 93 6.76 14.46 -0.62
CA ILE A 93 7.75 13.37 -0.56
C ILE A 93 7.31 12.12 -1.33
N MET A 94 6.03 11.77 -1.29
CA MET A 94 5.52 10.61 -2.02
C MET A 94 5.61 10.75 -3.55
N LEU A 95 5.70 11.96 -4.06
CA LEU A 95 5.84 12.22 -5.50
C LEU A 95 7.29 12.42 -5.96
N GLU A 96 8.26 12.37 -5.07
CA GLU A 96 9.67 12.49 -5.45
C GLU A 96 10.11 11.34 -6.36
N ASP A 97 11.03 11.69 -7.26
CA ASP A 97 11.63 10.78 -8.24
C ASP A 97 12.58 9.78 -7.56
N THR A 98 12.32 8.50 -7.71
CA THR A 98 13.16 7.41 -7.17
C THR A 98 14.41 7.12 -7.98
N GLY A 99 14.56 7.74 -9.15
CA GLY A 99 15.57 7.42 -10.15
C GLY A 99 15.21 6.27 -11.08
N LEU A 100 14.15 5.53 -10.81
CA LEU A 100 13.65 4.49 -11.71
C LEU A 100 12.77 5.08 -12.80
N ARG A 101 12.60 4.34 -13.90
CA ARG A 101 11.83 4.79 -15.08
C ARG A 101 10.96 3.67 -15.62
N TRP A 102 9.83 4.07 -16.21
CA TRP A 102 8.96 3.19 -16.98
C TRP A 102 8.45 3.90 -18.23
N LYS A 103 7.83 3.18 -19.14
CA LYS A 103 7.29 3.76 -20.39
C LYS A 103 5.77 3.67 -20.39
N ASP A 104 5.14 4.81 -20.62
CA ASP A 104 3.69 4.91 -20.78
C ASP A 104 3.21 4.33 -22.13
N GLN A 105 1.90 4.36 -22.34
CA GLN A 105 1.24 3.90 -23.57
C GLN A 105 1.74 4.54 -24.88
N ASN A 106 2.34 5.74 -24.80
CA ASN A 106 2.91 6.46 -25.94
C ASN A 106 4.40 6.18 -26.12
N GLY A 107 4.97 5.30 -25.27
CA GLY A 107 6.40 5.01 -25.22
C GLY A 107 7.23 6.13 -24.60
N GLN A 108 6.60 7.13 -23.96
CA GLN A 108 7.28 8.20 -23.26
C GLN A 108 7.78 7.69 -21.89
N GLU A 109 9.01 8.10 -21.57
CA GLU A 109 9.61 7.76 -20.30
C GLU A 109 8.99 8.58 -19.17
N GLN A 110 8.50 7.87 -18.15
CA GLN A 110 7.92 8.43 -16.94
C GLN A 110 8.79 8.09 -15.73
N ILE A 111 8.75 8.96 -14.73
CA ILE A 111 9.39 8.70 -13.44
C ILE A 111 8.63 7.63 -12.66
N VAL A 112 9.35 6.87 -11.84
CA VAL A 112 8.77 6.08 -10.76
C VAL A 112 8.87 6.90 -9.49
N THR A 113 7.74 7.21 -8.89
CA THR A 113 7.67 8.01 -7.66
C THR A 113 7.84 7.13 -6.43
N ASN A 114 8.06 7.74 -5.26
CA ASN A 114 8.03 7.02 -3.99
C ASN A 114 6.68 6.35 -3.75
N ASN A 115 5.58 6.96 -4.19
CA ASN A 115 4.25 6.37 -4.10
C ASN A 115 4.10 5.10 -4.94
N ASP A 116 4.72 5.05 -6.12
CA ASP A 116 4.74 3.85 -6.96
C ASP A 116 5.46 2.70 -6.25
N LEU A 117 6.59 2.97 -5.62
CA LEU A 117 7.29 1.96 -4.82
C LEU A 117 6.49 1.53 -3.60
N PHE A 118 5.85 2.49 -2.91
CA PHE A 118 5.00 2.18 -1.77
C PHE A 118 3.84 1.25 -2.16
N ARG A 119 3.17 1.51 -3.29
CA ARG A 119 2.12 0.65 -3.82
C ARG A 119 2.64 -0.75 -4.14
N ALA A 120 3.78 -0.86 -4.84
CA ALA A 120 4.39 -2.15 -5.16
C ALA A 120 4.67 -3.00 -3.91
N VAL A 121 5.22 -2.37 -2.88
CA VAL A 121 5.56 -3.02 -1.60
C VAL A 121 4.29 -3.34 -0.80
N HIS A 122 3.30 -2.44 -0.80
CA HIS A 122 2.03 -2.67 -0.14
C HIS A 122 1.25 -3.84 -0.75
N ASP A 123 1.20 -3.91 -2.08
CA ASP A 123 0.52 -5.01 -2.77
C ASP A 123 1.25 -6.35 -2.52
N ALA A 124 2.57 -6.33 -2.45
CA ALA A 124 3.35 -7.53 -2.16
C ALA A 124 3.14 -8.02 -0.72
N PHE A 125 3.33 -7.18 0.27
CA PHE A 125 3.27 -7.58 1.69
C PHE A 125 1.86 -7.55 2.27
N GLY A 126 1.03 -6.61 1.86
CA GLY A 126 -0.33 -6.48 2.35
C GLY A 126 -1.28 -7.50 1.69
N HIS A 127 -1.50 -7.35 0.40
CA HIS A 127 -2.49 -8.17 -0.31
C HIS A 127 -2.02 -9.58 -0.62
N SER A 128 -0.77 -9.74 -1.07
CA SER A 128 -0.28 -11.03 -1.53
C SER A 128 -0.07 -12.03 -0.41
N ILE A 129 0.47 -11.61 0.74
CA ILE A 129 0.71 -12.49 1.90
C ILE A 129 -0.62 -13.01 2.44
N GLU A 130 -1.57 -12.13 2.68
CA GLU A 130 -2.84 -12.48 3.29
C GLU A 130 -3.86 -13.07 2.30
N GLY A 131 -3.61 -12.98 1.01
CA GLY A 131 -4.61 -13.29 0.00
C GLY A 131 -5.79 -12.34 0.05
N ALA A 132 -5.57 -11.16 0.62
CA ALA A 132 -6.60 -10.17 0.85
C ALA A 132 -7.07 -9.56 -0.46
N GLY A 133 -8.39 -9.43 -0.61
CA GLY A 133 -8.98 -8.73 -1.76
C GLY A 133 -8.85 -7.21 -1.61
N PHE A 134 -9.23 -6.51 -2.70
CA PHE A 134 -9.16 -5.04 -2.81
C PHE A 134 -10.47 -4.34 -2.41
N ARG A 135 -11.26 -4.94 -1.55
CA ARG A 135 -12.45 -4.31 -0.94
C ARG A 135 -12.14 -3.92 0.50
N ALA A 136 -12.96 -3.07 1.09
CA ALA A 136 -12.77 -2.46 2.41
C ALA A 136 -12.14 -3.38 3.48
N ARG A 137 -12.63 -4.62 3.59
CA ARG A 137 -12.08 -5.60 4.53
C ARG A 137 -10.70 -6.13 4.11
N GLY A 138 -10.51 -6.37 2.81
CA GLY A 138 -9.22 -6.82 2.28
C GLY A 138 -8.16 -5.76 2.44
N GLU A 139 -8.51 -4.50 2.20
CA GLU A 139 -7.63 -3.35 2.41
C GLU A 139 -7.25 -3.17 3.88
N GLU A 140 -8.19 -3.36 4.81
CA GLU A 140 -7.87 -3.32 6.25
C GLU A 140 -6.91 -4.45 6.64
N ASN A 141 -7.11 -5.67 6.13
CA ASN A 141 -6.18 -6.78 6.37
C ASN A 141 -4.81 -6.51 5.76
N ALA A 142 -4.76 -5.94 4.54
CA ALA A 142 -3.52 -5.55 3.89
C ALA A 142 -2.78 -4.47 4.67
N PHE A 143 -3.51 -3.47 5.19
CA PHE A 143 -2.97 -2.48 6.09
C PHE A 143 -2.34 -3.12 7.33
N GLN A 144 -3.08 -3.98 8.04
CA GLN A 144 -2.61 -4.64 9.26
C GLN A 144 -1.34 -5.46 9.01
N ALA A 145 -1.31 -6.23 7.92
CA ALA A 145 -0.16 -7.03 7.56
C ALA A 145 1.08 -6.17 7.24
N HIS A 146 0.91 -5.17 6.40
CA HIS A 146 2.03 -4.34 5.94
C HIS A 146 2.51 -3.37 7.02
N MET A 147 1.61 -2.84 7.85
CA MET A 147 1.96 -1.90 8.91
C MET A 147 2.92 -2.50 9.95
N GLN A 148 2.94 -3.81 10.12
CA GLN A 148 3.87 -4.50 11.00
C GLN A 148 5.33 -4.39 10.54
N LEU A 149 5.57 -4.09 9.27
CA LEU A 149 6.89 -3.92 8.69
C LEU A 149 7.43 -2.49 8.85
N PHE A 150 6.63 -1.57 9.35
CA PHE A 150 7.04 -0.18 9.59
C PHE A 150 7.24 0.07 11.08
N THR A 151 8.17 0.97 11.37
CA THR A 151 8.52 1.39 12.73
C THR A 151 8.51 2.90 12.87
N GLY A 152 8.48 3.36 14.11
CA GLY A 152 8.57 4.79 14.39
C GLY A 152 7.52 5.65 13.69
N PRO A 153 7.87 6.88 13.30
CA PRO A 153 6.94 7.81 12.67
C PRO A 153 6.37 7.34 11.34
N ALA A 154 7.08 6.46 10.60
CA ALA A 154 6.61 5.89 9.35
C ALA A 154 5.25 5.22 9.47
N ARG A 155 4.94 4.61 10.61
CA ARG A 155 3.65 3.95 10.87
C ARG A 155 2.47 4.91 10.73
N ARG A 156 2.60 6.15 11.22
CA ARG A 156 1.53 7.16 11.11
C ARG A 156 1.35 7.62 9.66
N ALA A 157 2.44 7.85 8.94
CA ALA A 157 2.38 8.21 7.53
C ALA A 157 1.76 7.06 6.70
N MET A 158 2.20 5.81 6.92
CA MET A 158 1.62 4.62 6.27
C MET A 158 0.12 4.47 6.56
N THR A 159 -0.32 4.78 7.79
CA THR A 159 -1.74 4.77 8.15
C THR A 159 -2.54 5.79 7.34
N THR A 160 -1.99 6.98 7.10
CA THR A 160 -2.62 7.99 6.26
C THR A 160 -2.77 7.50 4.82
N GLU A 161 -1.69 6.94 4.24
CA GLU A 161 -1.65 6.50 2.83
C GLU A 161 -2.48 5.25 2.54
N THR A 162 -2.85 4.49 3.56
CA THR A 162 -3.62 3.25 3.38
C THR A 162 -4.95 3.28 4.12
N ARG A 163 -4.97 2.99 5.43
CA ARG A 163 -6.19 2.91 6.23
C ARG A 163 -7.05 4.16 6.15
N GLY A 164 -6.42 5.34 6.19
CA GLY A 164 -7.12 6.63 6.11
C GLY A 164 -7.84 6.81 4.80
N GLN A 165 -7.13 6.68 3.68
CA GLN A 165 -7.68 6.79 2.33
C GLN A 165 -8.74 5.73 2.05
N ASN A 166 -8.48 4.48 2.43
CA ASN A 166 -9.43 3.39 2.24
C ASN A 166 -10.69 3.52 3.10
N SER A 167 -10.55 4.00 4.33
CA SER A 167 -11.71 4.25 5.18
C SER A 167 -12.57 5.38 4.60
N TRP A 168 -11.97 6.42 4.06
CA TRP A 168 -12.69 7.49 3.38
C TRP A 168 -13.39 6.98 2.12
N LEU A 169 -12.69 6.22 1.29
CA LEU A 169 -13.24 5.63 0.06
C LEU A 169 -14.49 4.77 0.30
N ASN A 170 -14.47 3.96 1.36
CA ASN A 170 -15.48 2.96 1.63
C ASN A 170 -16.60 3.44 2.59
N TYR A 171 -16.28 4.37 3.49
CA TYR A 171 -17.19 4.81 4.57
C TYR A 171 -17.34 6.32 4.65
N GLY A 172 -16.72 7.08 3.76
CA GLY A 172 -16.83 8.52 3.65
C GLY A 172 -18.09 8.97 2.91
N PRO A 173 -18.15 10.25 2.52
CA PRO A 173 -19.37 10.84 1.92
C PRO A 173 -19.86 10.14 0.67
N PHE A 174 -18.98 9.46 -0.06
CA PHE A 174 -19.28 8.74 -1.29
C PHE A 174 -19.21 7.21 -1.13
N GLY A 175 -19.01 6.69 0.08
CA GLY A 175 -18.76 5.27 0.34
C GLY A 175 -19.86 4.36 -0.20
N GLU A 176 -21.13 4.70 0.02
CA GLU A 176 -22.26 3.91 -0.50
C GLU A 176 -22.27 3.85 -2.03
N ARG A 177 -21.99 4.97 -2.71
CA ARG A 177 -21.86 5.04 -4.16
C ARG A 177 -20.66 4.20 -4.64
N ASN A 178 -19.51 4.33 -3.98
CA ASN A 178 -18.27 3.67 -4.37
C ASN A 178 -18.36 2.13 -4.29
N GLN A 179 -19.22 1.57 -3.41
CA GLN A 179 -19.41 0.12 -3.29
C GLN A 179 -19.90 -0.54 -4.58
N THR A 180 -20.60 0.21 -5.44
CA THR A 180 -21.18 -0.29 -6.69
C THR A 180 -20.64 0.39 -7.93
N ALA A 181 -19.83 1.42 -7.77
CA ALA A 181 -19.24 2.17 -8.87
C ALA A 181 -18.23 1.34 -9.68
N SER A 182 -18.14 1.63 -10.97
CA SER A 182 -16.99 1.21 -11.77
C SER A 182 -15.74 1.98 -11.33
N VAL A 183 -14.54 1.53 -11.74
CA VAL A 183 -13.30 2.23 -11.41
C VAL A 183 -13.36 3.70 -11.89
N GLY A 184 -13.88 3.94 -13.10
CA GLY A 184 -13.99 5.29 -13.66
C GLY A 184 -15.05 6.18 -13.00
N ASP A 185 -16.01 5.59 -12.25
CA ASP A 185 -17.07 6.30 -11.54
C ASP A 185 -16.78 6.44 -10.03
N THR A 186 -15.72 5.83 -9.55
CA THR A 186 -15.30 5.86 -8.15
C THR A 186 -14.79 7.25 -7.78
N VAL A 187 -15.29 7.78 -6.67
CA VAL A 187 -14.79 9.03 -6.10
C VAL A 187 -13.71 8.70 -5.09
N PHE A 188 -12.48 9.03 -5.42
CA PHE A 188 -11.32 8.83 -4.55
C PHE A 188 -11.16 9.99 -3.56
N ALA A 189 -10.51 9.71 -2.43
CA ALA A 189 -10.12 10.72 -1.48
C ALA A 189 -9.09 11.68 -2.08
N ASP A 190 -9.18 12.95 -1.70
CA ASP A 190 -8.10 13.90 -1.99
C ASP A 190 -6.78 13.40 -1.41
N GLN A 191 -5.73 13.49 -2.20
CA GLN A 191 -4.40 13.09 -1.75
C GLN A 191 -3.84 14.13 -0.78
N LYS A 192 -3.88 13.81 0.50
CA LYS A 192 -3.42 14.67 1.59
C LYS A 192 -2.11 14.11 2.17
N MET A 193 -1.14 14.98 2.37
CA MET A 193 0.05 14.67 3.14
C MET A 193 -0.12 15.23 4.55
N GLY A 194 -0.39 14.34 5.50
CA GLY A 194 -0.70 14.68 6.89
C GLY A 194 -0.58 13.45 7.79
N LEU A 195 -0.75 13.64 9.08
CA LEU A 195 -0.73 12.55 10.05
C LEU A 195 -2.07 12.46 10.76
N LEU A 196 -2.71 11.31 10.59
CA LEU A 196 -3.93 10.99 11.34
C LEU A 196 -3.67 10.94 12.85
N PRO A 197 -4.70 11.12 13.69
CA PRO A 197 -4.58 10.93 15.13
C PRO A 197 -3.99 9.56 15.46
N GLU A 198 -3.19 9.48 16.52
CA GLU A 198 -2.44 8.28 16.88
C GLU A 198 -3.33 7.05 17.08
N TRP A 199 -4.53 7.24 17.62
CA TRP A 199 -5.50 6.16 17.81
C TRP A 199 -5.94 5.48 16.50
N VAL A 200 -5.82 6.15 15.34
CA VAL A 200 -6.10 5.53 14.02
C VAL A 200 -4.98 4.58 13.62
N THR A 201 -3.77 4.80 14.11
CA THR A 201 -2.59 3.96 13.85
C THR A 201 -2.59 2.71 14.74
N GLU A 202 -3.27 2.74 15.89
CA GLU A 202 -3.38 1.62 16.78
C GLU A 202 -4.02 0.41 16.08
N GLU A 203 -3.58 -0.77 16.42
CA GLU A 203 -4.16 -2.02 15.94
C GLU A 203 -5.64 -2.05 16.34
N GLY A 204 -6.53 -1.91 15.38
CA GLY A 204 -7.94 -2.08 15.63
C GLY A 204 -8.20 -3.51 16.09
N VAL A 205 -9.15 -3.69 17.00
CA VAL A 205 -9.69 -5.02 17.29
C VAL A 205 -10.27 -5.52 15.96
N ILE A 206 -9.57 -6.45 15.30
CA ILE A 206 -10.13 -7.20 14.19
C ILE A 206 -11.29 -7.97 14.81
N ALA A 207 -12.51 -7.51 14.58
CA ALA A 207 -13.65 -8.33 14.91
C ALA A 207 -13.46 -9.62 14.13
N GLU A 208 -13.28 -10.74 14.84
CA GLU A 208 -13.25 -12.07 14.25
C GLU A 208 -14.56 -12.29 13.49
N VAL A 209 -14.57 -11.93 12.24
CA VAL A 209 -15.67 -12.30 11.36
C VAL A 209 -15.16 -13.47 10.54
N PRO A 210 -15.69 -14.68 10.79
CA PRO A 210 -15.27 -15.84 10.04
C PRO A 210 -15.42 -15.55 8.56
N VAL A 211 -14.32 -15.65 7.81
CA VAL A 211 -14.34 -15.54 6.35
C VAL A 211 -15.08 -16.78 5.84
N ARG A 212 -16.39 -16.65 5.65
CA ARG A 212 -17.17 -17.70 5.01
C ARG A 212 -16.73 -17.80 3.56
N GLY A 213 -16.06 -18.90 3.21
CA GLY A 213 -15.87 -19.31 1.83
C GLY A 213 -14.46 -19.29 1.26
N VAL A 214 -13.45 -18.92 2.04
CA VAL A 214 -12.07 -19.24 1.66
C VAL A 214 -11.66 -20.42 2.55
N GLY A 215 -11.73 -21.63 1.99
CA GLY A 215 -11.10 -22.78 2.64
C GLY A 215 -9.65 -22.41 2.95
N LEU A 216 -9.12 -22.94 4.04
CA LEU A 216 -7.70 -22.88 4.36
C LEU A 216 -6.93 -23.42 3.13
N GLN A 217 -6.61 -22.53 2.20
CA GLN A 217 -5.68 -22.87 1.14
C GLN A 217 -4.32 -22.96 1.79
N GLU A 218 -3.64 -24.08 1.60
CA GLU A 218 -2.23 -24.18 1.93
C GLU A 218 -1.51 -22.98 1.32
N LEU A 219 -0.75 -22.27 2.14
CA LEU A 219 0.02 -21.13 1.69
C LEU A 219 0.97 -21.58 0.58
N SER A 220 1.00 -20.85 -0.52
CA SER A 220 1.99 -21.10 -1.56
C SER A 220 3.41 -20.90 -1.00
N GLU A 221 4.40 -21.52 -1.61
CA GLU A 221 5.81 -21.35 -1.22
C GLU A 221 6.19 -19.86 -1.17
N THR A 222 5.71 -19.07 -2.11
CA THR A 222 5.92 -17.61 -2.16
C THR A 222 5.30 -16.88 -0.97
N GLN A 223 4.10 -17.28 -0.54
CA GLN A 223 3.47 -16.69 0.66
C GLN A 223 4.27 -17.04 1.92
N ILE A 224 4.79 -18.25 1.99
CA ILE A 224 5.65 -18.69 3.10
C ILE A 224 6.96 -17.89 3.09
N GLU A 225 7.58 -17.67 1.93
CA GLU A 225 8.79 -16.85 1.80
C GLU A 225 8.55 -15.41 2.22
N LEU A 226 7.49 -14.77 1.72
CA LEU A 226 7.15 -13.38 2.07
C LEU A 226 6.84 -13.24 3.57
N ARG A 227 6.17 -14.22 4.18
CA ARG A 227 5.93 -14.24 5.63
C ARG A 227 7.20 -14.42 6.44
N LYS A 228 8.11 -15.30 5.99
CA LYS A 228 9.43 -15.45 6.63
C LYS A 228 10.22 -14.17 6.54
N TYR A 229 10.24 -13.55 5.37
CA TYR A 229 10.89 -12.27 5.17
C TYR A 229 10.31 -11.20 6.10
N ALA A 230 8.99 -11.06 6.14
CA ALA A 230 8.33 -10.11 7.04
C ALA A 230 8.69 -10.37 8.52
N ALA A 231 8.67 -11.65 8.94
CA ALA A 231 9.07 -12.04 10.29
C ALA A 231 10.55 -11.73 10.59
N GLU A 232 11.44 -11.93 9.64
CA GLU A 232 12.88 -11.63 9.77
C GLU A 232 13.13 -10.12 9.90
N GLN A 233 12.37 -9.28 9.19
CA GLN A 233 12.48 -7.82 9.30
C GLN A 233 11.98 -7.29 10.66
N MET A 234 11.03 -7.97 11.28
CA MET A 234 10.53 -7.61 12.61
C MET A 234 11.48 -8.01 13.74
N LEU A 235 12.31 -9.03 13.53
CA LEU A 235 13.22 -9.59 14.53
C LEU A 235 14.24 -8.61 15.15
N PRO A 236 14.79 -7.61 14.44
CA PRO A 236 15.74 -6.68 15.03
C PRO A 236 15.08 -5.66 15.98
N ILE A 237 13.79 -5.40 15.82
CA ILE A 237 13.11 -4.27 16.45
C ILE A 237 12.35 -4.68 17.71
N ASP A 238 11.81 -5.88 17.77
CA ASP A 238 10.92 -6.33 18.83
C ASP A 238 11.39 -7.59 19.58
N ARG A 239 12.70 -7.79 19.70
CA ARG A 239 13.24 -8.93 20.45
C ARG A 239 12.77 -9.01 21.92
N GLU A 240 12.23 -7.92 22.45
CA GLU A 240 11.73 -7.87 23.84
C GLU A 240 10.20 -8.01 23.96
N ILE A 241 9.41 -7.91 22.88
CA ILE A 241 7.95 -7.72 23.02
C ILE A 241 7.09 -8.83 22.42
N ARG A 242 7.53 -9.57 21.39
CA ARG A 242 6.65 -10.61 20.79
C ARG A 242 7.38 -11.90 20.42
N ASN A 243 6.87 -12.99 20.96
CA ASN A 243 7.31 -14.33 20.63
C ASN A 243 6.92 -14.67 19.18
N VAL A 244 7.89 -15.15 18.37
CA VAL A 244 7.69 -15.56 16.97
C VAL A 244 6.52 -16.56 16.82
N GLU A 245 6.25 -17.38 17.85
CA GLU A 245 5.11 -18.30 17.87
C GLU A 245 3.76 -17.56 17.92
N GLU A 246 3.68 -16.38 18.50
CA GLU A 246 2.44 -15.60 18.57
C GLU A 246 2.14 -14.92 17.23
N ILE A 247 3.19 -14.43 16.55
CA ILE A 247 3.09 -13.90 15.18
C ILE A 247 2.68 -15.01 14.21
N LEU A 248 3.29 -16.20 14.32
CA LEU A 248 2.93 -17.36 13.51
C LEU A 248 1.52 -17.88 13.83
N ARG A 249 1.09 -17.77 15.07
CA ARG A 249 -0.27 -18.19 15.49
C ARG A 249 -1.33 -17.23 14.95
N CYS A 250 -1.08 -15.92 14.96
CA CYS A 250 -1.95 -14.93 14.31
C CYS A 250 -1.96 -15.05 12.77
N ALA A 251 -0.86 -15.53 12.19
CA ALA A 251 -0.74 -15.75 10.76
C ALA A 251 -1.30 -17.10 10.28
N LEU A 252 -1.49 -18.06 11.17
CA LEU A 252 -1.95 -19.43 10.88
C LEU A 252 -3.34 -19.75 11.46
N GLY A 253 -3.89 -18.91 12.32
CA GLY A 253 -5.24 -19.01 12.89
C GLY A 253 -6.19 -18.08 12.19
#